data_fa8d2cdb62ad62d66a3c77595a495b63
#
_entry.id   fa8d2cdb62ad62d66a3c77595a495b63
#
_cell.length_a   1.000
_cell.length_b   1.000
_cell.length_c   1.000
_cell.angle_alpha   90.00
_cell.angle_beta   90.00
_cell.angle_gamma   90.00
#
_symmetry.space_group_name_H-M   'P 1'
#
loop_
_entity.id
_entity.type
_entity.pdbx_description
1 polymer ?
#
loop_
_entity_poly.entity_id
_entity_poly.type
_entity_poly.pdbx_seq_one_letter_code
_entity_poly.pdbx_strand_id
1 'polypeptide(L)'
;MALCQRVTIFFSCAVAAGLLAAPAYAQDVSKLTSIVDWSLYTDSEKPHAFCFLTSTPKLSTPANAGSDGARVYISAWPKEGVKAEPSVRLGFATKKGSEITAAIGAQSFTLFADKERAYVADATSELKLVEAMRKGSKLAVTATDPSGTSVTDTYSLAGLGQAMQELQSTCF
;
A
#
# COMPACT_ATOMS: atom_id res chain seq x y z
N MET A 1 -44.94 45.05 -57.61
CA MET A 1 -43.86 44.09 -57.48
C MET A 1 -43.29 44.22 -56.07
N ALA A 2 -43.74 43.38 -55.16
CA ALA A 2 -43.34 43.46 -53.76
C ALA A 2 -42.50 42.21 -53.43
N LEU A 3 -41.25 42.42 -53.08
CA LEU A 3 -40.29 41.38 -52.71
C LEU A 3 -40.46 41.06 -51.21
N CYS A 4 -40.95 39.87 -50.92
CA CYS A 4 -41.14 39.40 -49.53
C CYS A 4 -39.86 38.73 -49.07
N GLN A 5 -39.15 39.39 -48.13
CA GLN A 5 -37.88 38.92 -47.54
C GLN A 5 -38.25 38.06 -46.31
N ARG A 6 -38.01 36.75 -46.37
CA ARG A 6 -38.19 35.84 -45.25
C ARG A 6 -36.94 35.86 -44.35
N VAL A 7 -37.11 36.35 -43.12
CA VAL A 7 -36.11 36.26 -42.07
C VAL A 7 -36.23 34.92 -41.38
N THR A 8 -35.19 34.07 -41.49
CA THR A 8 -35.11 32.78 -40.79
C THR A 8 -34.34 33.00 -39.49
N ILE A 9 -35.03 32.88 -38.36
CA ILE A 9 -34.41 32.98 -37.03
C ILE A 9 -33.92 31.57 -36.65
N PHE A 10 -32.58 31.38 -36.60
CA PHE A 10 -31.96 30.21 -36.02
C PHE A 10 -31.93 30.32 -34.48
N PHE A 11 -32.70 29.47 -33.84
CA PHE A 11 -32.65 29.30 -32.37
C PHE A 11 -31.50 28.35 -32.03
N SER A 12 -30.35 28.86 -31.65
CA SER A 12 -29.24 28.05 -31.11
C SER A 12 -29.55 27.64 -29.65
N CYS A 13 -29.90 26.40 -29.47
CA CYS A 13 -30.07 25.78 -28.15
C CYS A 13 -28.69 25.38 -27.63
N ALA A 14 -28.09 26.21 -26.77
CA ALA A 14 -26.86 25.87 -26.07
C ALA A 14 -27.18 24.94 -24.92
N VAL A 15 -26.90 23.63 -25.08
CA VAL A 15 -26.97 22.65 -24.02
C VAL A 15 -25.71 22.80 -23.14
N ALA A 16 -25.86 23.47 -22.00
CA ALA A 16 -24.85 23.51 -20.97
C ALA A 16 -24.78 22.14 -20.25
N ALA A 17 -23.85 21.27 -20.64
CA ALA A 17 -23.54 20.06 -19.92
C ALA A 17 -22.80 20.42 -18.60
N GLY A 18 -23.55 20.52 -17.49
CA GLY A 18 -22.99 20.67 -16.17
C GLY A 18 -22.24 19.40 -15.77
N LEU A 19 -20.91 19.45 -15.73
CA LEU A 19 -20.07 18.42 -15.12
C LEU A 19 -20.35 18.43 -13.62
N LEU A 20 -21.13 17.46 -13.15
CA LEU A 20 -21.27 17.15 -11.73
C LEU A 20 -19.94 16.53 -11.27
N ALA A 21 -19.01 17.34 -10.75
CA ALA A 21 -17.86 16.85 -10.04
C ALA A 21 -18.33 16.18 -8.73
N ALA A 22 -18.33 14.86 -8.69
CA ALA A 22 -18.57 14.13 -7.45
C ALA A 22 -17.43 14.45 -6.47
N PRO A 23 -17.72 14.80 -5.21
CA PRO A 23 -16.68 15.02 -4.21
C PRO A 23 -15.90 13.71 -4.02
N ALA A 24 -14.60 13.73 -4.24
CA ALA A 24 -13.72 12.65 -3.84
C ALA A 24 -13.61 12.69 -2.32
N TYR A 25 -14.29 11.78 -1.63
CA TYR A 25 -14.09 11.59 -0.20
C TYR A 25 -12.73 10.94 0.00
N ALA A 26 -11.75 11.71 0.47
CA ALA A 26 -10.53 11.15 1.02
C ALA A 26 -10.92 10.37 2.28
N GLN A 27 -10.65 9.05 2.30
CA GLN A 27 -10.83 8.27 3.52
C GLN A 27 -9.87 8.79 4.58
N ASP A 28 -10.42 9.26 5.69
CA ASP A 28 -9.62 9.76 6.81
C ASP A 28 -9.01 8.57 7.55
N VAL A 29 -7.69 8.48 7.50
CA VAL A 29 -6.90 7.40 8.12
C VAL A 29 -6.17 7.98 9.31
N SER A 30 -6.41 7.42 10.48
CA SER A 30 -5.79 7.85 11.71
C SER A 30 -4.92 6.76 12.36
N LYS A 31 -3.84 7.19 13.00
CA LYS A 31 -3.03 6.32 13.82
C LYS A 31 -3.76 6.05 15.13
N LEU A 32 -4.04 4.78 15.42
CA LEU A 32 -4.68 4.38 16.66
C LEU A 32 -3.66 4.20 17.79
N THR A 33 -2.59 3.44 17.53
CA THR A 33 -1.58 3.13 18.57
C THR A 33 -0.23 2.77 17.96
N SER A 34 0.77 2.66 18.82
CA SER A 34 2.10 2.11 18.49
C SER A 34 2.45 0.99 19.45
N ILE A 35 2.97 -0.11 18.91
CA ILE A 35 3.36 -1.30 19.66
C ILE A 35 4.81 -1.63 19.24
N VAL A 36 5.75 -1.29 20.08
CA VAL A 36 7.21 -1.40 19.85
C VAL A 36 7.60 -0.72 18.52
N ASP A 37 7.91 -1.47 17.48
CA ASP A 37 8.35 -0.96 16.18
C ASP A 37 7.21 -0.88 15.14
N TRP A 38 5.97 -1.17 15.54
CA TRP A 38 4.80 -1.20 14.67
C TRP A 38 3.78 -0.14 15.06
N SER A 39 3.11 0.43 14.09
CA SER A 39 1.99 1.36 14.28
C SER A 39 0.73 0.83 13.63
N LEU A 40 -0.40 0.86 14.35
CA LEU A 40 -1.72 0.50 13.87
C LEU A 40 -2.46 1.74 13.39
N TYR A 41 -3.02 1.66 12.20
CA TYR A 41 -3.88 2.68 11.59
C TYR A 41 -5.23 2.09 11.23
N THR A 42 -6.27 2.92 11.32
CA THR A 42 -7.65 2.58 10.94
C THR A 42 -8.26 3.72 10.14
N ASP A 43 -9.28 3.42 9.35
CA ASP A 43 -10.19 4.42 8.83
C ASP A 43 -11.18 4.89 9.91
N SER A 44 -11.97 5.93 9.61
CA SER A 44 -12.99 6.47 10.50
C SER A 44 -14.32 5.72 10.46
N GLU A 45 -14.53 4.76 9.57
CA GLU A 45 -15.77 4.01 9.41
C GLU A 45 -16.00 3.02 10.57
N LYS A 46 -17.28 2.66 10.81
CA LYS A 46 -17.68 1.61 11.74
C LYS A 46 -18.76 0.73 11.08
N PRO A 47 -18.56 -0.57 10.82
CA PRO A 47 -17.28 -1.29 11.00
C PRO A 47 -16.19 -0.75 10.07
N HIS A 48 -14.94 -0.88 10.45
CA HIS A 48 -13.81 -0.42 9.65
C HIS A 48 -13.82 -1.04 8.25
N ALA A 49 -13.54 -0.22 7.22
CA ALA A 49 -13.37 -0.71 5.86
C ALA A 49 -11.99 -1.36 5.69
N PHE A 50 -10.97 -0.77 6.32
CA PHE A 50 -9.63 -1.32 6.37
C PHE A 50 -8.87 -0.87 7.61
N CYS A 51 -7.89 -1.69 8.00
CA CYS A 51 -6.92 -1.39 9.03
C CYS A 51 -5.54 -1.85 8.54
N PHE A 52 -4.47 -1.26 9.05
CA PHE A 52 -3.15 -1.76 8.73
C PHE A 52 -2.12 -1.49 9.81
N LEU A 53 -1.19 -2.40 9.92
CA LEU A 53 0.06 -2.22 10.64
C LEU A 53 1.13 -1.73 9.68
N THR A 54 2.03 -0.88 10.15
CA THR A 54 3.20 -0.46 9.38
C THR A 54 4.43 -0.27 10.27
N SER A 55 5.60 -0.52 9.66
CA SER A 55 6.91 -0.23 10.26
C SER A 55 7.85 0.37 9.22
N THR A 56 8.82 1.16 9.68
CA THR A 56 9.90 1.72 8.85
C THR A 56 11.17 0.89 8.99
N PRO A 57 12.05 0.87 7.98
CA PRO A 57 13.32 0.19 8.10
C PRO A 57 14.17 0.79 9.22
N LYS A 58 14.90 -0.07 9.91
CA LYS A 58 15.91 0.32 10.92
C LYS A 58 17.28 0.53 10.29
N LEU A 59 17.51 -0.07 9.12
CA LEU A 59 18.75 0.02 8.37
C LEU A 59 18.42 -0.13 6.88
N SER A 60 19.07 0.72 6.08
CA SER A 60 19.08 0.60 4.61
C SER A 60 20.52 0.48 4.12
N THR A 61 20.76 -0.43 3.20
CA THR A 61 22.10 -0.68 2.62
C THR A 61 22.01 -0.70 1.10
N PRO A 62 22.80 0.14 0.39
CA PRO A 62 23.71 1.17 0.93
C PRO A 62 22.96 2.28 1.66
N ALA A 63 23.64 2.95 2.57
CA ALA A 63 23.06 4.08 3.28
C ALA A 63 22.61 5.17 2.30
N ASN A 64 21.42 5.73 2.52
CA ASN A 64 20.81 6.76 1.65
C ASN A 64 20.46 6.30 0.22
N ALA A 65 20.28 5.03 -0.02
CA ALA A 65 19.93 4.47 -1.33
C ALA A 65 18.47 4.71 -1.75
N GLY A 66 17.87 5.86 -1.40
CA GLY A 66 16.53 6.24 -1.85
C GLY A 66 15.38 5.54 -1.14
N SER A 67 15.62 4.99 0.05
CA SER A 67 14.59 4.33 0.88
C SER A 67 13.64 5.33 1.58
N ASP A 68 13.62 6.60 1.18
CA ASP A 68 12.70 7.60 1.69
C ASP A 68 11.25 7.16 1.46
N GLY A 69 10.55 6.91 2.57
CA GLY A 69 9.18 6.40 2.54
C GLY A 69 9.07 4.89 2.40
N ALA A 70 10.18 4.12 2.45
CA ALA A 70 10.14 2.67 2.54
C ALA A 70 9.37 2.22 3.79
N ARG A 71 8.46 1.26 3.61
CA ARG A 71 7.61 0.75 4.69
C ARG A 71 7.18 -0.68 4.40
N VAL A 72 7.08 -1.47 5.44
CA VAL A 72 6.35 -2.74 5.42
C VAL A 72 4.96 -2.54 5.99
N TYR A 73 3.98 -3.23 5.42
CA TYR A 73 2.58 -3.21 5.82
C TYR A 73 2.04 -4.62 6.07
N ILE A 74 1.11 -4.74 7.00
CA ILE A 74 0.17 -5.86 7.14
C ILE A 74 -1.22 -5.23 7.13
N SER A 75 -1.95 -5.40 6.04
CA SER A 75 -3.28 -4.82 5.84
C SER A 75 -4.37 -5.83 6.16
N ALA A 76 -5.49 -5.35 6.70
CA ALA A 76 -6.70 -6.12 6.95
C ALA A 76 -7.88 -5.43 6.27
N TRP A 77 -8.72 -6.22 5.60
CA TRP A 77 -9.92 -5.78 4.89
C TRP A 77 -11.12 -6.54 5.46
N PRO A 78 -11.75 -6.05 6.55
CA PRO A 78 -12.80 -6.76 7.27
C PRO A 78 -13.98 -7.15 6.38
N LYS A 79 -14.43 -6.25 5.51
CA LYS A 79 -15.57 -6.48 4.58
C LYS A 79 -15.29 -7.58 3.56
N GLU A 80 -14.02 -7.84 3.26
CA GLU A 80 -13.54 -8.85 2.31
C GLU A 80 -13.08 -10.14 2.99
N GLY A 81 -13.05 -10.15 4.33
CA GLY A 81 -12.58 -11.29 5.13
C GLY A 81 -11.05 -11.46 5.12
N VAL A 82 -10.29 -10.50 4.59
CA VAL A 82 -8.83 -10.53 4.54
C VAL A 82 -8.28 -10.08 5.89
N LYS A 83 -7.59 -10.99 6.59
CA LYS A 83 -7.10 -10.75 7.96
C LYS A 83 -5.68 -10.22 8.04
N ALA A 84 -4.84 -10.53 7.05
CA ALA A 84 -3.43 -10.12 7.04
C ALA A 84 -2.85 -10.24 5.63
N GLU A 85 -2.76 -9.14 4.90
CA GLU A 85 -2.14 -9.03 3.59
C GLU A 85 -0.80 -8.31 3.72
N PRO A 86 0.35 -8.99 3.50
CA PRO A 86 1.66 -8.38 3.60
C PRO A 86 2.00 -7.63 2.32
N SER A 87 2.53 -6.42 2.43
CA SER A 87 3.07 -5.66 1.31
C SER A 87 4.23 -4.78 1.74
N VAL A 88 5.05 -4.36 0.77
CA VAL A 88 6.18 -3.47 1.01
C VAL A 88 6.12 -2.28 0.07
N ARG A 89 6.26 -1.08 0.59
CA ARG A 89 6.61 0.09 -0.21
C ARG A 89 8.12 0.23 -0.20
N LEU A 90 8.75 0.28 -1.38
CA LEU A 90 10.20 0.27 -1.53
C LEU A 90 10.85 1.67 -1.43
N GLY A 91 10.05 2.76 -1.58
CA GLY A 91 10.58 4.12 -1.64
C GLY A 91 11.19 4.50 -3.00
N PHE A 92 11.30 3.57 -3.92
CA PHE A 92 11.77 3.77 -5.30
C PHE A 92 11.09 2.77 -6.26
N ALA A 93 11.05 3.13 -7.54
CA ALA A 93 10.62 2.20 -8.60
C ALA A 93 11.74 1.17 -8.84
N THR A 94 11.38 -0.11 -9.00
CA THR A 94 12.38 -1.15 -9.25
C THR A 94 12.85 -1.18 -10.70
N LYS A 95 14.06 -1.69 -10.91
CA LYS A 95 14.55 -2.01 -12.25
C LYS A 95 13.64 -3.06 -12.88
N LYS A 96 13.20 -2.80 -14.11
CA LYS A 96 12.30 -3.72 -14.82
C LYS A 96 12.91 -5.12 -14.93
N GLY A 97 12.14 -6.13 -14.53
CA GLY A 97 12.55 -7.53 -14.57
C GLY A 97 13.53 -7.96 -13.47
N SER A 98 13.85 -7.08 -12.50
CA SER A 98 14.61 -7.50 -11.32
C SER A 98 13.71 -8.22 -10.31
N GLU A 99 14.32 -9.19 -9.62
CA GLU A 99 13.67 -9.89 -8.51
C GLU A 99 13.66 -9.04 -7.25
N ILE A 100 12.60 -9.16 -6.46
CA ILE A 100 12.49 -8.59 -5.12
C ILE A 100 12.38 -9.76 -4.15
N THR A 101 13.17 -9.74 -3.08
CA THR A 101 13.16 -10.79 -2.07
C THR A 101 12.86 -10.25 -0.68
N ALA A 102 12.10 -11.01 0.10
CA ALA A 102 11.88 -10.80 1.52
C ALA A 102 12.49 -11.97 2.29
N ALA A 103 13.50 -11.72 3.12
CA ALA A 103 14.22 -12.76 3.86
C ALA A 103 13.98 -12.62 5.36
N ILE A 104 13.72 -13.75 6.04
CA ILE A 104 13.53 -13.85 7.49
C ILE A 104 14.29 -15.07 7.99
N GLY A 105 15.42 -14.85 8.65
CA GLY A 105 16.33 -15.94 9.01
C GLY A 105 16.82 -16.69 7.78
N ALA A 106 16.55 -18.00 7.69
CA ALA A 106 16.90 -18.84 6.55
C ALA A 106 15.79 -18.93 5.47
N GLN A 107 14.64 -18.32 5.70
CA GLN A 107 13.52 -18.34 4.74
C GLN A 107 13.60 -17.15 3.80
N SER A 108 13.33 -17.36 2.51
CA SER A 108 13.28 -16.32 1.48
C SER A 108 11.99 -16.45 0.67
N PHE A 109 11.38 -15.31 0.37
CA PHE A 109 10.13 -15.19 -0.38
C PHE A 109 10.37 -14.26 -1.55
N THR A 110 9.94 -14.65 -2.75
CA THR A 110 9.96 -13.80 -3.94
C THR A 110 8.71 -12.92 -3.95
N LEU A 111 8.91 -11.62 -4.20
CA LEU A 111 7.85 -10.65 -4.38
C LEU A 111 7.86 -10.12 -5.81
N PHE A 112 6.70 -9.69 -6.29
CA PHE A 112 6.58 -8.97 -7.56
C PHE A 112 6.30 -7.48 -7.30
N ALA A 113 6.81 -6.62 -8.19
CA ALA A 113 6.61 -5.18 -8.10
C ALA A 113 5.36 -4.73 -8.88
N ASP A 114 4.60 -3.86 -8.26
CA ASP A 114 3.70 -2.92 -8.94
C ASP A 114 4.12 -1.49 -8.55
N LYS A 115 4.81 -0.81 -9.49
CA LYS A 115 5.42 0.52 -9.27
C LYS A 115 6.42 0.50 -8.10
N GLU A 116 6.12 1.22 -7.02
CA GLU A 116 6.94 1.31 -5.80
C GLU A 116 6.50 0.29 -4.72
N ARG A 117 5.51 -0.56 -5.01
CA ARG A 117 5.03 -1.57 -4.06
C ARG A 117 5.44 -2.97 -4.50
N ALA A 118 5.67 -3.82 -3.52
CA ALA A 118 5.96 -5.22 -3.74
C ALA A 118 4.97 -6.09 -2.94
N TYR A 119 4.52 -7.17 -3.56
CA TYR A 119 3.51 -8.09 -3.06
C TYR A 119 3.96 -9.53 -3.23
N VAL A 120 3.35 -10.41 -2.47
CA VAL A 120 3.48 -11.86 -2.65
C VAL A 120 2.48 -12.33 -3.73
N ALA A 121 2.87 -13.30 -4.55
CA ALA A 121 2.09 -13.67 -5.73
C ALA A 121 0.80 -14.46 -5.43
N ASP A 122 0.73 -15.14 -4.28
CA ASP A 122 -0.39 -16.03 -3.95
C ASP A 122 -0.65 -16.10 -2.44
N ALA A 123 -1.90 -16.42 -2.09
CA ALA A 123 -2.38 -16.46 -0.72
C ALA A 123 -1.63 -17.45 0.19
N THR A 124 -1.14 -18.58 -0.37
CA THR A 124 -0.37 -19.55 0.41
C THR A 124 0.99 -18.98 0.81
N SER A 125 1.66 -18.30 -0.10
CA SER A 125 2.93 -17.63 0.16
C SER A 125 2.76 -16.43 1.08
N GLU A 126 1.65 -15.69 0.98
CA GLU A 126 1.30 -14.63 1.94
C GLU A 126 1.20 -15.15 3.37
N LEU A 127 0.43 -16.23 3.58
CA LEU A 127 0.30 -16.86 4.90
C LEU A 127 1.64 -17.33 5.46
N LYS A 128 2.50 -17.92 4.62
CA LYS A 128 3.84 -18.36 5.03
C LYS A 128 4.73 -17.17 5.40
N LEU A 129 4.69 -16.08 4.62
CA LEU A 129 5.44 -14.88 4.93
C LEU A 129 4.99 -14.24 6.25
N VAL A 130 3.68 -14.07 6.46
CA VAL A 130 3.13 -13.52 7.71
C VAL A 130 3.52 -14.39 8.90
N GLU A 131 3.45 -15.72 8.78
CA GLU A 131 3.83 -16.65 9.86
C GLU A 131 5.35 -16.59 10.14
N ALA A 132 6.19 -16.49 9.11
CA ALA A 132 7.62 -16.29 9.27
C ALA A 132 7.93 -14.94 9.95
N MET A 133 7.22 -13.87 9.58
CA MET A 133 7.36 -12.56 10.22
C MET A 133 6.99 -12.61 11.71
N ARG A 134 5.93 -13.32 12.08
CA ARG A 134 5.50 -13.46 13.49
C ARG A 134 6.52 -14.19 14.36
N LYS A 135 7.28 -15.12 13.78
CA LYS A 135 8.29 -15.92 14.47
C LYS A 135 9.70 -15.35 14.40
N GLY A 136 9.93 -14.49 13.42
CA GLY A 136 11.24 -13.90 13.14
C GLY A 136 11.55 -12.68 14.02
N SER A 137 12.79 -12.23 13.95
CA SER A 137 13.25 -11.02 14.62
C SER A 137 13.50 -9.84 13.67
N LYS A 138 13.82 -10.15 12.41
CA LYS A 138 14.13 -9.17 11.36
C LYS A 138 13.59 -9.66 10.02
N LEU A 139 13.10 -8.71 9.23
CA LEU A 139 12.75 -8.87 7.83
C LEU A 139 13.74 -8.04 7.00
N ALA A 140 14.44 -8.66 6.06
CA ALA A 140 15.28 -7.97 5.08
C ALA A 140 14.58 -8.00 3.72
N VAL A 141 14.31 -6.84 3.15
CA VAL A 141 13.74 -6.71 1.78
C VAL A 141 14.82 -6.19 0.86
N THR A 142 15.13 -6.95 -0.18
CA THR A 142 16.15 -6.59 -1.18
C THR A 142 15.48 -6.37 -2.53
N ALA A 143 15.75 -5.21 -3.14
CA ALA A 143 15.28 -4.84 -4.47
C ALA A 143 16.39 -4.11 -5.22
N THR A 144 16.31 -4.09 -6.57
CA THR A 144 17.26 -3.36 -7.41
C THR A 144 16.60 -2.08 -7.94
N ASP A 145 17.24 -0.94 -7.73
CA ASP A 145 16.79 0.35 -8.24
C ASP A 145 16.98 0.47 -9.76
N PRO A 146 16.44 1.53 -10.43
CA PRO A 146 16.63 1.71 -11.88
C PRO A 146 18.08 1.90 -12.32
N SER A 147 18.97 2.34 -11.43
CA SER A 147 20.41 2.48 -11.71
C SER A 147 21.14 1.14 -11.72
N GLY A 148 20.52 0.09 -11.18
CA GLY A 148 21.12 -1.24 -10.99
C GLY A 148 21.74 -1.44 -9.61
N THR A 149 21.52 -0.51 -8.69
CA THR A 149 21.98 -0.66 -7.31
C THR A 149 21.06 -1.59 -6.53
N SER A 150 21.64 -2.62 -5.88
CA SER A 150 20.89 -3.48 -4.95
C SER A 150 20.71 -2.76 -3.61
N VAL A 151 19.47 -2.56 -3.21
CA VAL A 151 19.09 -1.91 -1.95
C VAL A 151 18.46 -2.94 -1.04
N THR A 152 18.92 -3.00 0.22
CA THR A 152 18.34 -3.86 1.24
C THR A 152 17.86 -3.03 2.42
N ASP A 153 16.56 -3.07 2.68
CA ASP A 153 15.91 -2.48 3.84
C ASP A 153 15.65 -3.53 4.91
N THR A 154 16.13 -3.28 6.12
CA THR A 154 15.97 -4.20 7.25
C THR A 154 14.98 -3.63 8.26
N TYR A 155 13.90 -4.36 8.49
CA TYR A 155 12.83 -4.03 9.43
C TYR A 155 12.95 -4.88 10.70
N SER A 156 12.60 -4.27 11.85
CA SER A 156 12.42 -5.01 13.09
C SER A 156 11.05 -5.67 13.13
N LEU A 157 11.00 -6.93 13.56
CA LEU A 157 9.75 -7.66 13.79
C LEU A 157 9.34 -7.65 15.28
N ALA A 158 10.08 -6.91 16.13
CA ALA A 158 9.75 -6.76 17.53
C ALA A 158 8.35 -6.12 17.70
N GLY A 159 7.50 -6.78 18.50
CA GLY A 159 6.13 -6.32 18.76
C GLY A 159 5.10 -6.73 17.70
N LEU A 160 5.49 -7.32 16.56
CA LEU A 160 4.55 -7.67 15.50
C LEU A 160 3.45 -8.61 15.98
N GLY A 161 3.78 -9.65 16.77
CA GLY A 161 2.78 -10.58 17.30
C GLY A 161 1.68 -9.88 18.10
N GLN A 162 2.07 -8.98 19.00
CA GLN A 162 1.13 -8.15 19.78
C GLN A 162 0.36 -7.18 18.89
N ALA A 163 1.02 -6.54 17.93
CA ALA A 163 0.39 -5.62 16.99
C ALA A 163 -0.67 -6.31 16.13
N MET A 164 -0.43 -7.55 15.70
CA MET A 164 -1.41 -8.34 14.95
C MET A 164 -2.61 -8.76 15.81
N GLN A 165 -2.44 -9.01 17.10
CA GLN A 165 -3.56 -9.24 18.02
C GLN A 165 -4.42 -7.97 18.14
N GLU A 166 -3.79 -6.82 18.28
CA GLU A 166 -4.49 -5.52 18.34
C GLU A 166 -5.22 -5.22 17.03
N LEU A 167 -4.59 -5.48 15.88
CA LEU A 167 -5.24 -5.36 14.57
C LEU A 167 -6.50 -6.22 14.50
N GLN A 168 -6.44 -7.48 14.94
CA GLN A 168 -7.58 -8.39 14.92
C GLN A 168 -8.72 -7.92 15.83
N SER A 169 -8.41 -7.51 17.07
CA SER A 169 -9.43 -7.06 18.02
C SER A 169 -10.07 -5.73 17.65
N THR A 170 -9.33 -4.88 16.91
CA THR A 170 -9.84 -3.57 16.47
C THR A 170 -10.74 -3.69 15.24
N CYS A 171 -10.39 -4.59 14.29
CA CYS A 171 -10.95 -4.60 12.95
C CYS A 171 -11.95 -5.72 12.69
N PHE A 172 -12.02 -6.73 13.55
CA PHE A 172 -12.93 -7.89 13.45
C PHE A 172 -13.68 -8.15 14.75
#